data_aed86f6cece408a56433d958b1c8255e
#
_entry.id   aed86f6cece408a56433d958b1c8255e
#
_cell.length_a   1.000
_cell.length_b   1.000
_cell.length_c   1.000
_cell.angle_alpha   90.00
_cell.angle_beta   90.00
_cell.angle_gamma   90.00
#
_symmetry.space_group_name_H-M   'P 1'
#
loop_
_entity.id
_entity.type
_entity.pdbx_description
1 polymer ?
#
loop_
_entity_poly.entity_id
_entity_poly.type
_entity_poly.pdbx_seq_one_letter_code
_entity_poly.pdbx_strand_id
1 'polypeptide(L)'
;LIYNRMQLKKTLTLQKELAEYEQKALHLQMNPHFVFNCLGSISSFIVQNGTDSAIKYLSKFSKLMRLTLEYSKETLIPIDKEIEGLQNYLELEKLRFNNKFSFTISKSSEIEDDVALPPLLLQPFIENAIIHGVIPKKELGKIAVSFTIEKESLVCTIEDNGVGFEQSKHAKEKSVVAHKSMALDIIKKRLELMETSTSKKANVEITELKNDKSEAQGTKVTLQIPLQYLNT
;
A
#
# COMPACT_ATOMS: atom_id res chain seq x y z
N LEU A 1 16.90 32.96 29.51
CA LEU A 1 15.72 33.42 28.74
C LEU A 1 15.87 33.14 27.23
N ILE A 2 17.00 33.50 26.60
CA ILE A 2 17.24 33.31 25.14
C ILE A 2 17.32 31.84 24.79
N TYR A 3 18.03 31.03 25.58
CA TYR A 3 18.15 29.56 25.35
C TYR A 3 16.79 28.85 25.38
N ASN A 4 15.94 29.16 26.37
CA ASN A 4 14.58 28.60 26.45
C ASN A 4 13.69 29.02 25.27
N ARG A 5 13.84 30.25 24.79
CA ARG A 5 13.12 30.71 23.59
C ARG A 5 13.59 29.98 22.32
N MET A 6 14.87 29.69 22.19
CA MET A 6 15.41 28.92 21.05
C MET A 6 14.91 27.49 21.07
N GLN A 7 14.92 26.83 22.22
CA GLN A 7 14.41 25.47 22.37
C GLN A 7 12.90 25.40 22.07
N LEU A 8 12.12 26.34 22.63
CA LEU A 8 10.68 26.41 22.35
C LEU A 8 10.39 26.63 20.86
N LYS A 9 11.16 27.50 20.20
CA LYS A 9 11.03 27.75 18.76
C LYS A 9 11.35 26.51 17.93
N LYS A 10 12.40 25.77 18.29
CA LYS A 10 12.79 24.53 17.63
C LYS A 10 11.71 23.44 17.80
N THR A 11 11.15 23.30 18.99
CA THR A 11 10.05 22.36 19.28
C THR A 11 8.80 22.70 18.48
N LEU A 12 8.41 23.98 18.42
CA LEU A 12 7.25 24.45 17.64
C LEU A 12 7.44 24.21 16.12
N THR A 13 8.66 24.44 15.60
CA THR A 13 8.96 24.19 14.19
C THR A 13 8.85 22.70 13.87
N LEU A 14 9.42 21.84 14.73
CA LEU A 14 9.32 20.38 14.60
C LEU A 14 7.86 19.89 14.67
N GLN A 15 7.06 20.40 15.58
CA GLN A 15 5.64 20.07 15.68
C GLN A 15 4.86 20.52 14.45
N LYS A 16 5.17 21.70 13.91
CA LYS A 16 4.55 22.19 12.68
C LYS A 16 4.91 21.34 11.47
N GLU A 17 6.19 21.00 11.31
CA GLU A 17 6.65 20.10 10.26
C GLU A 17 6.00 18.71 10.36
N LEU A 18 5.89 18.17 11.60
CA LEU A 18 5.24 16.90 11.85
C LEU A 18 3.75 16.96 11.41
N ALA A 19 3.02 17.99 11.84
CA ALA A 19 1.61 18.17 11.45
C ALA A 19 1.44 18.36 9.93
N GLU A 20 2.35 19.08 9.26
CA GLU A 20 2.34 19.20 7.79
C GLU A 20 2.64 17.87 7.10
N TYR A 21 3.53 17.04 7.64
CA TYR A 21 3.80 15.69 7.12
C TYR A 21 2.63 14.74 7.37
N GLU A 22 2.00 14.81 8.54
CA GLU A 22 0.78 14.05 8.85
C GLU A 22 -0.37 14.43 7.91
N GLN A 23 -0.56 15.72 7.67
CA GLN A 23 -1.56 16.22 6.73
C GLN A 23 -1.27 15.81 5.29
N LYS A 24 0.00 15.86 4.84
CA LYS A 24 0.42 15.36 3.53
C LYS A 24 0.24 13.85 3.42
N ALA A 25 0.57 13.10 4.46
CA ALA A 25 0.35 11.65 4.50
C ALA A 25 -1.15 11.31 4.42
N LEU A 26 -2.00 12.01 5.15
CA LEU A 26 -3.46 11.89 5.08
C LEU A 26 -4.02 12.21 3.68
N HIS A 27 -3.54 13.26 3.03
CA HIS A 27 -3.93 13.61 1.64
C HIS A 27 -3.46 12.58 0.61
N LEU A 28 -2.33 11.91 0.86
CA LEU A 28 -1.78 10.87 -0.02
C LEU A 28 -2.42 9.49 0.23
N GLN A 29 -2.91 9.24 1.44
CA GLN A 29 -3.66 8.05 1.80
C GLN A 29 -5.04 8.01 1.10
N MET A 30 -5.65 9.18 0.85
CA MET A 30 -6.80 9.31 -0.03
C MET A 30 -6.32 9.71 -1.43
N ASN A 31 -5.67 8.78 -2.16
CA ASN A 31 -5.25 9.02 -3.53
C ASN A 31 -6.43 9.59 -4.36
N PRO A 32 -6.46 10.90 -4.69
CA PRO A 32 -7.60 11.49 -5.39
C PRO A 32 -7.88 10.78 -6.72
N HIS A 33 -6.84 10.33 -7.37
CA HIS A 33 -6.93 9.55 -8.59
C HIS A 33 -7.67 8.21 -8.38
N PHE A 34 -7.44 7.54 -7.25
CA PHE A 34 -8.20 6.34 -6.89
C PHE A 34 -9.70 6.65 -6.72
N VAL A 35 -10.04 7.71 -5.97
CA VAL A 35 -11.43 8.13 -5.77
C VAL A 35 -12.11 8.46 -7.11
N PHE A 36 -11.47 9.25 -7.98
CA PHE A 36 -12.00 9.56 -9.30
C PHE A 36 -12.16 8.32 -10.18
N ASN A 37 -11.23 7.39 -10.13
CA ASN A 37 -11.32 6.11 -10.85
C ASN A 37 -12.48 5.25 -10.36
N CYS A 38 -12.73 5.21 -9.04
CA CYS A 38 -13.87 4.51 -8.48
C CYS A 38 -15.20 5.13 -8.90
N LEU A 39 -15.31 6.46 -8.87
CA LEU A 39 -16.52 7.17 -9.34
C LEU A 39 -16.77 6.94 -10.84
N GLY A 40 -15.71 6.97 -11.66
CA GLY A 40 -15.80 6.63 -13.08
C GLY A 40 -16.24 5.19 -13.31
N SER A 41 -15.78 4.25 -12.49
CA SER A 41 -16.20 2.85 -12.55
C SER A 41 -17.67 2.67 -12.20
N ILE A 42 -18.18 3.39 -11.18
CA ILE A 42 -19.60 3.38 -10.84
C ILE A 42 -20.44 3.83 -12.03
N SER A 43 -20.07 4.93 -12.68
CA SER A 43 -20.74 5.43 -13.88
C SER A 43 -20.73 4.41 -15.02
N SER A 44 -19.59 3.76 -15.25
CA SER A 44 -19.43 2.70 -16.25
C SER A 44 -20.31 1.49 -15.94
N PHE A 45 -20.38 1.05 -14.68
CA PHE A 45 -21.23 -0.07 -14.26
C PHE A 45 -22.71 0.24 -14.47
N ILE A 46 -23.18 1.46 -14.19
CA ILE A 46 -24.56 1.86 -14.44
C ILE A 46 -24.91 1.69 -15.92
N VAL A 47 -24.02 2.10 -16.80
CA VAL A 47 -24.25 2.09 -18.26
C VAL A 47 -24.15 0.68 -18.85
N GLN A 48 -23.17 -0.12 -18.40
CA GLN A 48 -22.83 -1.39 -19.05
C GLN A 48 -23.43 -2.61 -18.37
N ASN A 49 -23.47 -2.64 -17.04
CA ASN A 49 -23.78 -3.82 -16.23
C ASN A 49 -25.04 -3.68 -15.37
N GLY A 50 -25.71 -2.54 -15.46
CA GLY A 50 -26.93 -2.27 -14.72
C GLY A 50 -26.70 -1.76 -13.29
N THR A 51 -27.79 -1.29 -12.71
CA THR A 51 -27.82 -0.60 -11.42
C THR A 51 -27.33 -1.47 -10.25
N ASP A 52 -27.63 -2.77 -10.27
CA ASP A 52 -27.26 -3.68 -9.18
C ASP A 52 -25.75 -3.84 -9.02
N SER A 53 -25.02 -3.94 -10.14
CA SER A 53 -23.57 -4.00 -10.16
C SER A 53 -22.93 -2.70 -9.65
N ALA A 54 -23.50 -1.56 -10.03
CA ALA A 54 -23.07 -0.26 -9.54
C ALA A 54 -23.31 -0.09 -8.03
N ILE A 55 -24.46 -0.51 -7.51
CA ILE A 55 -24.77 -0.49 -6.07
C ILE A 55 -23.79 -1.36 -5.28
N LYS A 56 -23.52 -2.58 -5.78
CA LYS A 56 -22.55 -3.49 -5.13
C LYS A 56 -21.16 -2.90 -5.09
N TYR A 57 -20.70 -2.29 -6.19
CA TYR A 57 -19.40 -1.63 -6.26
C TYR A 57 -19.34 -0.42 -5.31
N LEU A 58 -20.38 0.43 -5.30
CA LEU A 58 -20.47 1.59 -4.42
C LEU A 58 -20.46 1.20 -2.93
N SER A 59 -21.15 0.11 -2.57
CA SER A 59 -21.14 -0.41 -1.20
C SER A 59 -19.73 -0.83 -0.75
N LYS A 60 -19.00 -1.56 -1.61
CA LYS A 60 -17.60 -1.94 -1.33
C LYS A 60 -16.67 -0.73 -1.25
N PHE A 61 -16.85 0.23 -2.16
CA PHE A 61 -16.07 1.48 -2.13
C PHE A 61 -16.33 2.27 -0.84
N SER A 62 -17.58 2.41 -0.43
CA SER A 62 -17.95 3.10 0.82
C SER A 62 -17.35 2.41 2.06
N LYS A 63 -17.35 1.07 2.08
CA LYS A 63 -16.70 0.30 3.16
C LYS A 63 -15.19 0.58 3.19
N LEU A 64 -14.52 0.50 2.05
CA LEU A 64 -13.08 0.76 1.95
C LEU A 64 -12.73 2.18 2.40
N MET A 65 -13.48 3.19 1.95
CA MET A 65 -13.26 4.59 2.34
C MET A 65 -13.39 4.79 3.85
N ARG A 66 -14.40 4.17 4.47
CA ARG A 66 -14.59 4.24 5.93
C ARG A 66 -13.40 3.61 6.68
N LEU A 67 -12.96 2.41 6.28
CA LEU A 67 -11.81 1.73 6.87
C LEU A 67 -10.53 2.57 6.71
N THR A 68 -10.31 3.13 5.53
CA THR A 68 -9.15 3.99 5.27
C THR A 68 -9.13 5.23 6.18
N LEU A 69 -10.29 5.89 6.36
CA LEU A 69 -10.42 7.04 7.25
C LEU A 69 -10.26 6.67 8.73
N GLU A 70 -10.75 5.51 9.14
CA GLU A 70 -10.61 5.01 10.51
C GLU A 70 -9.13 4.71 10.81
N TYR A 71 -8.48 3.93 9.95
CA TYR A 71 -7.10 3.51 10.17
C TYR A 71 -6.08 4.64 9.99
N SER A 72 -6.38 5.65 9.17
CA SER A 72 -5.48 6.79 8.95
C SER A 72 -5.23 7.64 10.20
N LYS A 73 -6.06 7.49 11.23
CA LYS A 73 -5.92 8.19 12.53
C LYS A 73 -5.01 7.46 13.51
N GLU A 74 -4.71 6.20 13.22
CA GLU A 74 -3.93 5.33 14.08
C GLU A 74 -2.45 5.33 13.70
N THR A 75 -1.57 5.25 14.67
CA THR A 75 -0.13 5.09 14.43
C THR A 75 0.20 3.65 14.03
N LEU A 76 -0.45 2.70 14.68
CA LEU A 76 -0.33 1.27 14.45
C LEU A 76 -1.72 0.65 14.43
N ILE A 77 -1.94 -0.33 13.57
CA ILE A 77 -3.14 -1.15 13.53
C ILE A 77 -2.77 -2.63 13.62
N PRO A 78 -3.64 -3.49 14.17
CA PRO A 78 -3.45 -4.94 14.12
C PRO A 78 -3.25 -5.40 12.68
N ILE A 79 -2.41 -6.42 12.48
CA ILE A 79 -2.14 -6.97 11.14
C ILE A 79 -3.42 -7.44 10.44
N ASP A 80 -4.38 -7.98 11.18
CA ASP A 80 -5.65 -8.44 10.63
C ASP A 80 -6.50 -7.28 10.05
N LYS A 81 -6.35 -6.08 10.62
CA LYS A 81 -6.98 -4.87 10.08
C LYS A 81 -6.33 -4.42 8.78
N GLU A 82 -5.02 -4.49 8.65
CA GLU A 82 -4.32 -4.22 7.39
C GLU A 82 -4.74 -5.24 6.33
N ILE A 83 -4.81 -6.54 6.68
CA ILE A 83 -5.28 -7.61 5.78
C ILE A 83 -6.72 -7.35 5.32
N GLU A 84 -7.62 -6.96 6.22
CA GLU A 84 -9.01 -6.60 5.86
C GLU A 84 -9.04 -5.42 4.88
N GLY A 85 -8.24 -4.39 5.12
CA GLY A 85 -8.11 -3.23 4.23
C GLY A 85 -7.62 -3.62 2.84
N LEU A 86 -6.54 -4.40 2.78
CA LEU A 86 -5.96 -4.90 1.54
C LEU A 86 -6.92 -5.81 0.76
N GLN A 87 -7.64 -6.68 1.44
CA GLN A 87 -8.64 -7.55 0.81
C GLN A 87 -9.77 -6.74 0.18
N ASN A 88 -10.33 -5.77 0.91
CA ASN A 88 -11.38 -4.90 0.37
C ASN A 88 -10.87 -4.09 -0.84
N TYR A 89 -9.63 -3.60 -0.79
CA TYR A 89 -9.00 -2.87 -1.88
C TYR A 89 -8.82 -3.75 -3.12
N LEU A 90 -8.23 -4.94 -2.96
CA LEU A 90 -7.99 -5.89 -4.06
C LEU A 90 -9.30 -6.39 -4.70
N GLU A 91 -10.33 -6.64 -3.90
CA GLU A 91 -11.66 -7.01 -4.41
C GLU A 91 -12.29 -5.89 -5.24
N LEU A 92 -12.15 -4.63 -4.80
CA LEU A 92 -12.68 -3.47 -5.50
C LEU A 92 -11.97 -3.27 -6.85
N GLU A 93 -10.64 -3.33 -6.85
CA GLU A 93 -9.82 -3.22 -8.06
C GLU A 93 -10.05 -4.40 -9.03
N LYS A 94 -10.22 -5.61 -8.51
CA LYS A 94 -10.57 -6.79 -9.32
C LYS A 94 -11.89 -6.59 -10.07
N LEU A 95 -12.91 -6.04 -9.41
CA LEU A 95 -14.19 -5.67 -10.06
C LEU A 95 -13.99 -4.58 -11.13
N ARG A 96 -13.23 -3.53 -10.79
CA ARG A 96 -12.92 -2.41 -11.69
C ARG A 96 -12.27 -2.89 -12.99
N PHE A 97 -11.38 -3.85 -12.91
CA PHE A 97 -10.68 -4.42 -14.07
C PHE A 97 -11.32 -5.71 -14.61
N ASN A 98 -12.64 -5.89 -14.43
CA ASN A 98 -13.40 -7.00 -14.98
C ASN A 98 -12.78 -8.39 -14.68
N ASN A 99 -12.32 -8.59 -13.45
CA ASN A 99 -11.67 -9.83 -12.98
C ASN A 99 -10.40 -10.20 -13.77
N LYS A 100 -9.66 -9.22 -14.29
CA LYS A 100 -8.43 -9.45 -15.09
C LYS A 100 -7.29 -10.03 -14.27
N PHE A 101 -7.40 -10.08 -12.97
CA PHE A 101 -6.44 -10.71 -12.07
C PHE A 101 -7.12 -11.48 -10.93
N SER A 102 -6.42 -12.42 -10.36
CA SER A 102 -6.75 -13.09 -9.10
C SER A 102 -5.72 -12.72 -8.03
N PHE A 103 -6.10 -12.88 -6.77
CA PHE A 103 -5.18 -12.61 -5.66
C PHE A 103 -5.35 -13.61 -4.52
N THR A 104 -4.31 -13.74 -3.72
CA THR A 104 -4.30 -14.48 -2.45
C THR A 104 -3.63 -13.65 -1.37
N ILE A 105 -4.14 -13.73 -0.15
CA ILE A 105 -3.51 -13.15 1.04
C ILE A 105 -3.34 -14.27 2.07
N SER A 106 -2.15 -14.42 2.60
CA SER A 106 -1.83 -15.44 3.60
C SER A 106 -1.11 -14.82 4.80
N LYS A 107 -1.47 -15.26 6.00
CA LYS A 107 -0.81 -14.90 7.26
C LYS A 107 -0.28 -16.19 7.89
N SER A 108 1.00 -16.18 8.30
CA SER A 108 1.59 -17.29 9.07
C SER A 108 0.86 -17.43 10.41
N SER A 109 0.65 -18.67 10.85
CA SER A 109 0.09 -18.95 12.17
C SER A 109 0.98 -18.55 13.36
N GLU A 110 2.22 -18.20 13.09
CA GLU A 110 3.17 -17.69 14.09
C GLU A 110 2.93 -16.20 14.43
N ILE A 111 2.11 -15.51 13.62
CA ILE A 111 1.80 -14.09 13.83
C ILE A 111 0.64 -13.99 14.82
N GLU A 112 0.92 -13.48 16.00
CA GLU A 112 -0.06 -13.24 17.08
C GLU A 112 -0.99 -12.08 16.72
N ASP A 113 -2.17 -12.01 17.35
CA ASP A 113 -3.22 -11.06 16.99
C ASP A 113 -2.89 -9.60 17.41
N ASP A 114 -1.97 -9.42 18.35
CA ASP A 114 -1.47 -8.11 18.82
C ASP A 114 -0.31 -7.56 17.99
N VAL A 115 0.23 -8.34 17.03
CA VAL A 115 1.23 -7.86 16.08
C VAL A 115 0.61 -6.73 15.24
N ALA A 116 1.31 -5.60 15.19
CA ALA A 116 0.81 -4.38 14.59
C ALA A 116 1.82 -3.76 13.61
N LEU A 117 1.30 -2.97 12.68
CA LEU A 117 2.09 -2.23 11.70
C LEU A 117 1.40 -0.90 11.38
N PRO A 118 2.13 0.08 10.82
CA PRO A 118 1.54 1.33 10.36
C PRO A 118 0.49 1.06 9.27
N PRO A 119 -0.69 1.69 9.34
CA PRO A 119 -1.78 1.46 8.40
C PRO A 119 -1.40 1.84 6.96
N LEU A 120 -1.96 1.13 5.98
CA LEU A 120 -1.82 1.42 4.55
C LEU A 120 -0.35 1.41 4.06
N LEU A 121 0.52 0.65 4.73
CA LEU A 121 1.94 0.57 4.38
C LEU A 121 2.15 -0.19 3.07
N LEU A 122 1.35 -1.24 2.84
CA LEU A 122 1.50 -2.13 1.69
C LEU A 122 0.72 -1.67 0.45
N GLN A 123 -0.29 -0.82 0.62
CA GLN A 123 -1.19 -0.41 -0.45
C GLN A 123 -0.48 0.16 -1.68
N PRO A 124 0.54 1.05 -1.59
CA PRO A 124 1.22 1.58 -2.76
C PRO A 124 1.95 0.52 -3.61
N PHE A 125 2.44 -0.54 -2.98
CA PHE A 125 3.07 -1.65 -3.70
C PHE A 125 2.03 -2.52 -4.41
N ILE A 126 0.87 -2.72 -3.79
CA ILE A 126 -0.26 -3.43 -4.40
C ILE A 126 -0.83 -2.64 -5.58
N GLU A 127 -0.97 -1.32 -5.46
CA GLU A 127 -1.34 -0.44 -6.57
C GLU A 127 -0.37 -0.60 -7.74
N ASN A 128 0.93 -0.62 -7.47
CA ASN A 128 1.95 -0.84 -8.50
C ASN A 128 1.85 -2.22 -9.14
N ALA A 129 1.66 -3.28 -8.35
CA ALA A 129 1.48 -4.65 -8.84
C ALA A 129 0.26 -4.75 -9.76
N ILE A 130 -0.85 -4.08 -9.43
CA ILE A 130 -2.05 -4.05 -10.26
C ILE A 130 -1.79 -3.24 -11.54
N ILE A 131 -1.55 -1.93 -11.40
CA ILE A 131 -1.58 -1.00 -12.54
C ILE A 131 -0.41 -1.23 -13.48
N HIS A 132 0.75 -1.58 -12.95
CA HIS A 132 2.00 -1.68 -13.69
C HIS A 132 2.50 -3.10 -13.90
N GLY A 133 2.03 -4.03 -13.08
CA GLY A 133 2.35 -5.45 -13.20
C GLY A 133 1.32 -6.18 -14.05
N VAL A 134 0.15 -6.45 -13.48
CA VAL A 134 -0.80 -7.41 -14.05
C VAL A 134 -1.77 -6.84 -15.08
N ILE A 135 -2.16 -5.56 -15.00
CA ILE A 135 -3.11 -4.97 -15.97
C ILE A 135 -2.55 -4.87 -17.38
N PRO A 136 -1.26 -4.53 -17.63
CA PRO A 136 -0.67 -4.52 -18.96
C PRO A 136 -0.53 -5.91 -19.59
N LYS A 137 -0.55 -6.97 -18.78
CA LYS A 137 -0.43 -8.35 -19.25
C LYS A 137 -1.67 -8.79 -20.04
N LYS A 138 -1.48 -9.64 -21.05
CA LYS A 138 -2.60 -10.19 -21.86
C LYS A 138 -3.33 -11.29 -21.12
N GLU A 139 -2.58 -12.16 -20.43
CA GLU A 139 -3.11 -13.28 -19.66
C GLU A 139 -3.65 -12.84 -18.31
N LEU A 140 -4.31 -13.76 -17.59
CA LEU A 140 -4.80 -13.55 -16.24
C LEU A 140 -3.63 -13.22 -15.29
N GLY A 141 -3.71 -12.06 -14.64
CA GLY A 141 -2.77 -11.66 -13.62
C GLY A 141 -2.95 -12.44 -12.31
N LYS A 142 -1.87 -12.57 -11.55
CA LYS A 142 -1.91 -13.14 -10.19
C LYS A 142 -1.11 -12.24 -9.26
N ILE A 143 -1.68 -11.98 -8.08
CA ILE A 143 -1.01 -11.23 -7.01
C ILE A 143 -1.08 -12.08 -5.75
N ALA A 144 0.06 -12.31 -5.10
CA ALA A 144 0.14 -12.99 -3.82
C ALA A 144 0.69 -12.03 -2.77
N VAL A 145 0.02 -11.96 -1.63
CA VAL A 145 0.49 -11.20 -0.46
C VAL A 145 0.68 -12.19 0.67
N SER A 146 1.83 -12.15 1.32
CA SER A 146 2.11 -13.02 2.45
C SER A 146 2.75 -12.27 3.61
N PHE A 147 2.41 -12.70 4.81
CA PHE A 147 2.93 -12.19 6.05
C PHE A 147 3.57 -13.34 6.84
N THR A 148 4.84 -13.18 7.19
CA THR A 148 5.62 -14.15 7.96
C THR A 148 6.44 -13.45 9.03
N ILE A 149 6.91 -14.19 10.02
CA ILE A 149 7.89 -13.70 10.99
C ILE A 149 9.23 -14.33 10.66
N GLU A 150 10.26 -13.50 10.54
CA GLU A 150 11.65 -13.94 10.44
C GLU A 150 12.46 -13.28 11.55
N LYS A 151 12.95 -14.10 12.50
CA LYS A 151 13.64 -13.62 13.70
C LYS A 151 12.75 -12.64 14.49
N GLU A 152 13.16 -11.37 14.56
CA GLU A 152 12.42 -10.30 15.25
C GLU A 152 11.79 -9.29 14.27
N SER A 153 11.48 -9.72 13.07
CA SER A 153 10.92 -8.88 12.01
C SER A 153 9.65 -9.49 11.43
N LEU A 154 8.68 -8.63 11.15
CA LEU A 154 7.55 -8.96 10.30
C LEU A 154 8.01 -8.80 8.84
N VAL A 155 7.87 -9.86 8.06
CA VAL A 155 8.20 -9.88 6.64
C VAL A 155 6.90 -9.90 5.85
N CYS A 156 6.67 -8.84 5.07
CA CYS A 156 5.53 -8.70 4.18
C CYS A 156 6.02 -8.85 2.75
N THR A 157 5.50 -9.81 2.02
CA THR A 157 5.87 -10.06 0.62
C THR A 157 4.68 -9.82 -0.29
N ILE A 158 4.90 -9.08 -1.37
CA ILE A 158 3.94 -8.87 -2.44
C ILE A 158 4.59 -9.37 -3.72
N GLU A 159 3.98 -10.35 -4.35
CA GLU A 159 4.47 -10.97 -5.58
C GLU A 159 3.40 -10.89 -6.65
N ASP A 160 3.76 -10.37 -7.83
CA ASP A 160 2.92 -10.38 -9.00
C ASP A 160 3.57 -11.16 -10.15
N ASN A 161 2.76 -11.73 -11.01
CA ASN A 161 3.20 -12.38 -12.25
C ASN A 161 3.05 -11.46 -13.47
N GLY A 162 3.22 -10.16 -13.28
CA GLY A 162 3.04 -9.14 -14.30
C GLY A 162 4.15 -9.07 -15.33
N VAL A 163 4.22 -7.93 -16.03
CA VAL A 163 5.20 -7.70 -17.10
C VAL A 163 6.62 -7.41 -16.61
N GLY A 164 6.83 -7.30 -15.29
CA GLY A 164 8.10 -6.98 -14.67
C GLY A 164 8.40 -5.47 -14.59
N PHE A 165 9.40 -5.14 -13.79
CA PHE A 165 9.70 -3.76 -13.42
C PHE A 165 10.40 -2.98 -14.55
N GLU A 166 11.31 -3.61 -15.29
CA GLU A 166 12.06 -2.96 -16.38
C GLU A 166 11.14 -2.60 -17.55
N GLN A 167 10.26 -3.52 -17.96
CA GLN A 167 9.30 -3.25 -19.04
C GLN A 167 8.29 -2.16 -18.66
N SER A 168 7.89 -2.10 -17.41
CA SER A 168 6.97 -1.07 -16.92
C SER A 168 7.60 0.33 -16.89
N LYS A 169 8.93 0.45 -16.76
CA LYS A 169 9.66 1.73 -16.86
C LYS A 169 9.66 2.29 -18.28
N HIS A 170 9.83 1.43 -19.29
CA HIS A 170 9.90 1.87 -20.70
C HIS A 170 8.56 2.33 -21.27
N ALA A 171 7.45 1.91 -20.67
CA ALA A 171 6.09 2.25 -21.12
C ALA A 171 5.57 3.61 -20.62
N LYS A 172 6.38 4.41 -19.87
CA LYS A 172 5.87 5.58 -19.13
C LYS A 172 6.31 6.92 -19.67
N GLU A 173 5.32 7.78 -19.91
CA GLU A 173 5.48 9.22 -19.98
C GLU A 173 5.91 9.84 -18.64
N LYS A 174 6.68 10.93 -18.71
CA LYS A 174 7.37 11.58 -17.56
C LYS A 174 6.49 11.96 -16.34
N SER A 175 5.18 12.12 -16.50
CA SER A 175 4.26 12.54 -15.41
C SER A 175 3.99 11.47 -14.35
N VAL A 176 4.01 10.20 -14.74
CA VAL A 176 3.72 9.07 -13.85
C VAL A 176 4.93 8.71 -12.97
N VAL A 177 6.13 9.03 -13.43
CA VAL A 177 7.38 8.79 -12.69
C VAL A 177 7.45 9.64 -11.42
N ALA A 178 6.95 10.89 -11.46
CA ALA A 178 6.98 11.79 -10.31
C ALA A 178 6.08 11.33 -9.15
N HIS A 179 4.88 10.81 -9.44
CA HIS A 179 3.99 10.27 -8.40
C HIS A 179 4.50 8.98 -7.77
N LYS A 180 5.16 8.14 -8.57
CA LYS A 180 5.74 6.86 -8.09
C LYS A 180 6.93 7.08 -7.15
N SER A 181 7.80 8.04 -7.46
CA SER A 181 8.93 8.41 -6.59
C SER A 181 8.42 8.94 -5.25
N MET A 182 7.38 9.77 -5.25
CA MET A 182 6.84 10.38 -4.04
C MET A 182 6.20 9.36 -3.08
N ALA A 183 5.45 8.36 -3.58
CA ALA A 183 4.87 7.31 -2.74
C ALA A 183 5.95 6.44 -2.09
N LEU A 184 6.98 6.05 -2.85
CA LEU A 184 8.12 5.28 -2.33
C LEU A 184 8.96 6.09 -1.31
N ASP A 185 9.13 7.39 -1.54
CA ASP A 185 9.86 8.26 -0.62
C ASP A 185 9.11 8.42 0.72
N ILE A 186 7.78 8.48 0.69
CA ILE A 186 6.96 8.50 1.90
C ILE A 186 7.08 7.19 2.68
N ILE A 187 7.03 6.06 1.99
CA ILE A 187 7.21 4.74 2.63
C ILE A 187 8.60 4.65 3.26
N LYS A 188 9.66 5.03 2.53
CA LYS A 188 11.01 5.06 3.08
C LYS A 188 11.10 5.90 4.36
N LYS A 189 10.49 7.09 4.34
CA LYS A 189 10.47 7.98 5.51
C LYS A 189 9.68 7.38 6.69
N ARG A 190 8.57 6.67 6.43
CA ARG A 190 7.83 5.93 7.47
C ARG A 190 8.68 4.80 8.06
N LEU A 191 9.42 4.07 7.23
CA LEU A 191 10.34 3.02 7.67
C LEU A 191 11.50 3.60 8.50
N GLU A 192 12.09 4.72 8.11
CA GLU A 192 13.11 5.45 8.89
C GLU A 192 12.60 5.88 10.27
N LEU A 193 11.34 6.33 10.35
CA LEU A 193 10.71 6.66 11.64
C LEU A 193 10.53 5.41 12.51
N MET A 194 10.14 4.27 11.92
CA MET A 194 10.06 2.99 12.64
C MET A 194 11.44 2.53 13.12
N GLU A 195 12.49 2.66 12.32
CA GLU A 195 13.87 2.37 12.74
C GLU A 195 14.28 3.22 13.94
N THR A 196 13.95 4.51 13.90
CA THR A 196 14.29 5.45 14.98
C THR A 196 13.54 5.09 16.28
N SER A 197 12.27 4.69 16.20
CA SER A 197 11.46 4.35 17.37
C SER A 197 11.78 2.99 17.97
N THR A 198 12.19 2.02 17.15
CA THR A 198 12.47 0.64 17.58
C THR A 198 13.94 0.32 17.73
N SER A 199 14.85 1.19 17.26
CA SER A 199 16.29 0.95 17.14
C SER A 199 16.64 -0.32 16.32
N LYS A 200 15.71 -0.79 15.48
CA LYS A 200 15.85 -1.95 14.59
C LYS A 200 15.70 -1.51 13.14
N LYS A 201 16.43 -2.16 12.24
CA LYS A 201 16.39 -1.82 10.80
C LYS A 201 15.09 -2.26 10.15
N ALA A 202 14.59 -1.42 9.25
CA ALA A 202 13.54 -1.73 8.31
C ALA A 202 14.11 -1.72 6.88
N ASN A 203 13.64 -2.59 6.01
CA ASN A 203 14.13 -2.70 4.64
C ASN A 203 13.00 -2.91 3.65
N VAL A 204 13.18 -2.38 2.45
CA VAL A 204 12.33 -2.66 1.28
C VAL A 204 13.24 -3.11 0.14
N GLU A 205 12.98 -4.31 -0.33
CA GLU A 205 13.66 -4.87 -1.49
C GLU A 205 12.65 -5.09 -2.61
N ILE A 206 13.01 -4.71 -3.83
CA ILE A 206 12.20 -4.91 -5.02
C ILE A 206 13.04 -5.70 -6.03
N THR A 207 12.60 -6.91 -6.33
CA THR A 207 13.28 -7.82 -7.25
C THR A 207 12.38 -8.15 -8.44
N GLU A 208 12.96 -8.21 -9.63
CA GLU A 208 12.28 -8.69 -10.82
C GLU A 208 12.35 -10.23 -10.88
N LEU A 209 11.19 -10.85 -10.99
CA LEU A 209 11.11 -12.29 -11.20
C LEU A 209 11.40 -12.60 -12.67
N LYS A 210 12.29 -13.57 -12.91
CA LYS A 210 12.70 -13.98 -14.25
C LYS A 210 12.52 -15.49 -14.42
N ASN A 211 12.18 -15.89 -15.65
CA ASN A 211 12.19 -17.32 -16.02
C ASN A 211 13.61 -17.81 -16.34
N ASP A 212 13.73 -19.08 -16.68
CA ASP A 212 15.01 -19.71 -17.06
C ASP A 212 15.67 -19.09 -18.28
N LYS A 213 14.91 -18.32 -19.08
CA LYS A 213 15.40 -17.58 -20.25
C LYS A 213 15.76 -16.12 -19.94
N SER A 214 15.77 -15.74 -18.64
CA SER A 214 16.01 -14.37 -18.17
C SER A 214 14.94 -13.35 -18.60
N GLU A 215 13.75 -13.81 -19.04
CA GLU A 215 12.64 -12.93 -19.36
C GLU A 215 11.86 -12.59 -18.09
N ALA A 216 11.42 -11.32 -17.98
CA ALA A 216 10.65 -10.85 -16.83
C ALA A 216 9.31 -11.59 -16.71
N GLN A 217 9.02 -12.10 -15.53
CA GLN A 217 7.77 -12.83 -15.20
C GLN A 217 7.00 -12.22 -14.03
N GLY A 218 7.35 -11.02 -13.63
CA GLY A 218 6.69 -10.32 -12.54
C GLY A 218 7.66 -9.57 -11.64
N THR A 219 7.12 -9.11 -10.52
CA THR A 219 7.87 -8.37 -9.51
C THR A 219 7.59 -8.95 -8.13
N LYS A 220 8.62 -9.01 -7.31
CA LYS A 220 8.51 -9.32 -5.89
C LYS A 220 8.98 -8.13 -5.08
N VAL A 221 8.15 -7.68 -4.15
CA VAL A 221 8.46 -6.66 -3.15
C VAL A 221 8.49 -7.34 -1.79
N THR A 222 9.58 -7.18 -1.07
CA THR A 222 9.74 -7.69 0.30
C THR A 222 9.97 -6.51 1.23
N LEU A 223 9.07 -6.32 2.18
CA LEU A 223 9.22 -5.39 3.28
C LEU A 223 9.59 -6.18 4.53
N GLN A 224 10.71 -5.83 5.13
CA GLN A 224 11.11 -6.33 6.43
C GLN A 224 11.01 -5.19 7.43
N ILE A 225 10.13 -5.31 8.39
CA ILE A 225 9.87 -4.27 9.40
C ILE A 225 10.02 -4.86 10.80
N PRO A 226 10.50 -4.07 11.78
CA PRO A 226 10.56 -4.51 13.17
C PRO A 226 9.21 -4.98 13.68
N LEU A 227 9.17 -6.08 14.41
CA LEU A 227 7.96 -6.50 15.11
C LEU A 227 7.55 -5.42 16.12
N GLN A 228 6.31 -5.02 16.03
CA GLN A 228 5.65 -4.11 16.95
C GLN A 228 4.35 -4.74 17.43
N TYR A 229 3.97 -4.42 18.65
CA TYR A 229 2.76 -4.95 19.29
C TYR A 229 1.89 -3.78 19.73
N LEU A 230 0.58 -3.99 19.71
CA LEU A 230 -0.31 -3.03 20.35
C LEU A 230 -0.08 -3.10 21.85
N ASN A 231 0.17 -1.96 22.46
CA ASN A 231 0.18 -1.90 23.93
C ASN A 231 -1.23 -2.22 24.43
N THR A 232 -1.36 -3.34 25.10
CA THR A 232 -2.56 -3.70 25.87
C THR A 232 -2.72 -2.81 27.08
#